data_78134ba23d1ad833ecd9840ab36f0be8
#
_entry.id   78134ba23d1ad833ecd9840ab36f0be8
#
_cell.length_a   1.000
_cell.length_b   1.000
_cell.length_c   1.000
_cell.angle_alpha   90.00
_cell.angle_beta   90.00
_cell.angle_gamma   90.00
#
_symmetry.space_group_name_H-M   'P 1'
#
loop_
_entity.id
_entity.type
_entity.pdbx_description
1 polymer ?
#
loop_
_entity_poly.entity_id
_entity_poly.type
_entity_poly.pdbx_seq_one_letter_code
_entity_poly.pdbx_strand_id
1 'polypeptide(L)'
;YSEACNDSGLPAKYDTQKDIYYDMLNELAEASAALDVNGASMGTSDLIFGGDMSKWKKFANSMRLRLAMRLTEVDKAKAQSEAEAAVKADGGLLESIDDDVRIARKENYYQIEGGGLYYSAANLYNRGRMSMSKSMEKILTGLGGQAFPKKAFYTDVPDYVDPRGPIYFNVTSQYTSASEGYRGRWKGCTPGLTTAVGSEPENSRTNNSRLGVYFVANKAKDADSPFSVSVDRDMTLMYYSEVCFLRAEGAVRGWNMGGSAEDFYKAGITASMKEVEISDAVISSYLTSTMANEYGTTVPFNDNTSAKHNSQLAKIITQKYLANFPDNSWEAWNDYRRLGMPSLDP
;
A
#
# COMPACT_ATOMS: atom_id res chain seq x y z
N TYR A 1 -4.76 -27.27 -4.56
CA TYR A 1 -3.90 -26.90 -3.42
C TYR A 1 -3.50 -28.16 -2.65
N SER A 2 -4.43 -28.86 -2.00
CA SER A 2 -4.12 -30.08 -1.24
C SER A 2 -3.57 -31.24 -2.08
N GLU A 3 -3.96 -31.32 -3.35
CA GLU A 3 -3.51 -32.36 -4.29
C GLU A 3 -2.41 -31.84 -5.24
N ALA A 4 -1.88 -30.64 -5.04
CA ALA A 4 -0.81 -30.11 -5.88
C ALA A 4 0.45 -30.99 -5.74
N CYS A 5 1.15 -31.21 -6.85
CA CYS A 5 2.39 -32.00 -6.89
C CYS A 5 2.25 -33.47 -6.49
N ASN A 6 1.05 -34.05 -6.54
CA ASN A 6 0.91 -35.47 -6.36
C ASN A 6 1.23 -36.22 -7.68
N ASP A 7 1.81 -37.41 -7.57
CA ASP A 7 2.25 -38.23 -8.71
C ASP A 7 1.11 -39.09 -9.34
N SER A 8 -0.16 -38.80 -9.01
CA SER A 8 -1.29 -39.62 -9.43
C SER A 8 -1.56 -39.61 -10.95
N GLY A 9 -0.96 -38.67 -11.68
CA GLY A 9 -1.19 -38.46 -13.13
C GLY A 9 -2.60 -37.98 -13.48
N LEU A 10 -3.45 -37.74 -12.49
CA LEU A 10 -4.81 -37.21 -12.67
C LEU A 10 -4.82 -35.68 -12.43
N PRO A 11 -5.75 -34.95 -13.06
CA PRO A 11 -5.94 -33.55 -12.74
C PRO A 11 -6.24 -33.35 -11.23
N ALA A 12 -5.49 -32.46 -10.57
CA ALA A 12 -5.73 -32.12 -9.18
C ALA A 12 -7.12 -31.51 -9.02
N LYS A 13 -7.82 -31.85 -7.94
CA LYS A 13 -9.08 -31.21 -7.58
C LYS A 13 -8.83 -29.82 -7.04
N TYR A 14 -9.78 -28.91 -7.28
CA TYR A 14 -9.78 -27.61 -6.63
C TYR A 14 -10.36 -27.74 -5.22
N ASP A 15 -9.59 -27.27 -4.24
CA ASP A 15 -10.09 -27.10 -2.87
C ASP A 15 -11.00 -25.89 -2.77
N THR A 16 -11.87 -25.87 -1.76
CA THR A 16 -12.68 -24.69 -1.49
C THR A 16 -11.80 -23.55 -0.97
N GLN A 17 -12.16 -22.31 -1.28
CA GLN A 17 -11.45 -21.15 -0.75
C GLN A 17 -11.42 -21.15 0.79
N LYS A 18 -12.50 -21.61 1.42
CA LYS A 18 -12.58 -21.75 2.88
C LYS A 18 -11.50 -22.69 3.41
N ASP A 19 -11.38 -23.88 2.83
CA ASP A 19 -10.42 -24.88 3.30
C ASP A 19 -8.98 -24.38 3.14
N ILE A 20 -8.68 -23.72 2.01
CA ILE A 20 -7.36 -23.12 1.75
C ILE A 20 -7.04 -22.04 2.81
N TYR A 21 -7.98 -21.12 3.12
CA TYR A 21 -7.74 -20.08 4.12
C TYR A 21 -7.54 -20.66 5.51
N TYR A 22 -8.30 -21.68 5.89
CA TYR A 22 -8.19 -22.30 7.19
C TYR A 22 -6.85 -23.02 7.34
N ASP A 23 -6.42 -23.72 6.30
CA ASP A 23 -5.13 -24.37 6.27
C ASP A 23 -3.98 -23.38 6.37
N MET A 24 -3.96 -22.31 5.55
CA MET A 24 -2.96 -21.26 5.65
C MET A 24 -2.88 -20.62 7.04
N LEU A 25 -4.02 -20.40 7.71
CA LEU A 25 -4.05 -19.87 9.08
C LEU A 25 -3.42 -20.85 10.08
N ASN A 26 -3.68 -22.14 9.94
CA ASN A 26 -3.08 -23.19 10.77
C ASN A 26 -1.58 -23.32 10.51
N GLU A 27 -1.16 -23.40 9.24
CA GLU A 27 0.26 -23.46 8.87
C GLU A 27 1.06 -22.26 9.42
N LEU A 28 0.51 -21.04 9.34
CA LEU A 28 1.16 -19.86 9.89
C LEU A 28 1.28 -19.92 11.42
N ALA A 29 0.26 -20.44 12.11
CA ALA A 29 0.30 -20.62 13.55
C ALA A 29 1.36 -21.65 13.97
N GLU A 30 1.39 -22.79 13.29
CA GLU A 30 2.37 -23.86 13.53
C GLU A 30 3.79 -23.42 13.20
N ALA A 31 3.99 -22.76 12.04
CA ALA A 31 5.28 -22.25 11.63
C ALA A 31 5.82 -21.20 12.63
N SER A 32 4.97 -20.25 13.05
CA SER A 32 5.36 -19.26 14.06
C SER A 32 5.74 -19.92 15.40
N ALA A 33 4.99 -20.92 15.83
CA ALA A 33 5.28 -21.65 17.06
C ALA A 33 6.58 -22.48 16.98
N ALA A 34 6.86 -23.06 15.83
CA ALA A 34 8.04 -23.89 15.58
C ALA A 34 9.34 -23.09 15.39
N LEU A 35 9.26 -21.80 15.01
CA LEU A 35 10.43 -20.95 14.83
C LEU A 35 11.18 -20.75 16.15
N ASP A 36 12.41 -21.28 16.22
CA ASP A 36 13.34 -21.05 17.34
C ASP A 36 14.22 -19.85 17.01
N VAL A 37 14.01 -18.74 17.73
CA VAL A 37 14.75 -17.49 17.54
C VAL A 37 16.24 -17.61 17.91
N ASN A 38 16.62 -18.65 18.66
CA ASN A 38 17.99 -18.97 19.04
C ASN A 38 18.57 -20.14 18.24
N GLY A 39 17.80 -20.67 17.29
CA GLY A 39 18.18 -21.82 16.48
C GLY A 39 19.16 -21.48 15.36
N ALA A 40 19.42 -22.49 14.52
CA ALA A 40 20.27 -22.30 13.35
C ALA A 40 19.64 -21.30 12.36
N SER A 41 20.45 -20.34 11.90
CA SER A 41 20.04 -19.31 10.96
C SER A 41 20.49 -19.64 9.53
N MET A 42 19.70 -19.26 8.53
CA MET A 42 20.09 -19.31 7.12
C MET A 42 21.10 -18.21 6.74
N GLY A 43 21.35 -17.26 7.64
CA GLY A 43 22.27 -16.15 7.40
C GLY A 43 21.96 -15.39 6.11
N THR A 44 22.98 -15.05 5.34
CA THR A 44 22.87 -14.28 4.10
C THR A 44 22.14 -15.00 2.95
N SER A 45 21.80 -16.29 3.10
CA SER A 45 20.93 -16.99 2.15
C SER A 45 19.47 -16.57 2.27
N ASP A 46 19.09 -15.99 3.41
CA ASP A 46 17.80 -15.35 3.60
C ASP A 46 17.86 -13.91 3.03
N LEU A 47 17.18 -13.70 1.92
CA LEU A 47 17.17 -12.42 1.20
C LEU A 47 16.21 -11.38 1.79
N ILE A 48 15.43 -11.75 2.81
CA ILE A 48 14.42 -10.86 3.41
C ILE A 48 14.93 -10.28 4.71
N PHE A 49 15.30 -11.13 5.66
CA PHE A 49 15.71 -10.71 7.00
C PHE A 49 17.17 -11.06 7.36
N GLY A 50 17.95 -11.60 6.40
CA GLY A 50 19.35 -11.96 6.66
C GLY A 50 19.51 -13.07 7.69
N GLY A 51 18.49 -13.89 7.90
CA GLY A 51 18.47 -14.99 8.85
C GLY A 51 17.98 -14.61 10.26
N ASP A 52 17.36 -13.45 10.43
CA ASP A 52 16.74 -13.06 11.71
C ASP A 52 15.40 -13.80 11.89
N MET A 53 15.43 -14.86 12.71
CA MET A 53 14.26 -15.68 13.00
C MET A 53 13.19 -14.93 13.80
N SER A 54 13.56 -13.91 14.57
CA SER A 54 12.59 -13.09 15.31
C SER A 54 11.71 -12.29 14.36
N LYS A 55 12.27 -11.74 13.29
CA LYS A 55 11.53 -11.04 12.25
C LYS A 55 10.65 -11.99 11.44
N TRP A 56 11.12 -13.21 11.15
CA TRP A 56 10.29 -14.24 10.52
C TRP A 56 9.06 -14.59 11.36
N LYS A 57 9.22 -14.69 12.67
CA LYS A 57 8.12 -14.96 13.61
C LYS A 57 7.10 -13.83 13.63
N LYS A 58 7.56 -12.58 13.71
CA LYS A 58 6.70 -11.39 13.57
C LYS A 58 5.96 -11.37 12.24
N PHE A 59 6.64 -11.70 11.15
CA PHE A 59 6.03 -11.75 9.82
C PHE A 59 4.94 -12.83 9.73
N ALA A 60 5.19 -14.03 10.21
CA ALA A 60 4.21 -15.12 10.21
C ALA A 60 2.93 -14.72 10.98
N ASN A 61 3.09 -14.15 12.18
CA ASN A 61 1.97 -13.66 12.98
C ASN A 61 1.21 -12.52 12.29
N SER A 62 1.93 -11.58 11.67
CA SER A 62 1.32 -10.46 10.94
C SER A 62 0.59 -10.92 9.68
N MET A 63 1.12 -11.92 8.98
CA MET A 63 0.44 -12.56 7.85
C MET A 63 -0.83 -13.29 8.29
N ARG A 64 -0.78 -13.99 9.44
CA ARG A 64 -1.97 -14.62 10.05
C ARG A 64 -3.06 -13.57 10.34
N LEU A 65 -2.69 -12.41 10.90
CA LEU A 65 -3.61 -11.29 11.11
C LEU A 65 -4.20 -10.79 9.78
N ARG A 66 -3.37 -10.59 8.73
CA ARG A 66 -3.84 -10.18 7.40
C ARG A 66 -4.88 -11.16 6.84
N LEU A 67 -4.61 -12.47 6.90
CA LEU A 67 -5.54 -13.50 6.41
C LEU A 67 -6.82 -13.58 7.24
N ALA A 68 -6.72 -13.45 8.57
CA ALA A 68 -7.87 -13.40 9.45
C ALA A 68 -8.82 -12.25 9.09
N MET A 69 -8.26 -11.05 8.85
CA MET A 69 -9.07 -9.87 8.49
C MET A 69 -9.80 -10.03 7.15
N ARG A 70 -9.30 -10.86 6.23
CA ARG A 70 -10.01 -11.16 4.97
C ARG A 70 -11.30 -11.96 5.17
N LEU A 71 -11.45 -12.65 6.30
CA LEU A 71 -12.62 -13.46 6.61
C LEU A 71 -13.75 -12.67 7.27
N THR A 72 -13.58 -11.38 7.58
CA THR A 72 -14.50 -10.57 8.38
C THR A 72 -15.95 -10.53 7.87
N GLU A 73 -16.15 -10.67 6.55
CA GLU A 73 -17.49 -10.60 5.95
C GLU A 73 -18.08 -11.99 5.62
N VAL A 74 -17.26 -13.07 5.71
CA VAL A 74 -17.68 -14.43 5.37
C VAL A 74 -17.68 -15.38 6.56
N ASP A 75 -16.79 -15.19 7.53
CA ASP A 75 -16.73 -15.96 8.78
C ASP A 75 -16.18 -15.09 9.92
N LYS A 76 -17.06 -14.29 10.51
CA LYS A 76 -16.71 -13.31 11.56
C LYS A 76 -16.11 -13.96 12.80
N ALA A 77 -16.61 -15.14 13.19
CA ALA A 77 -16.12 -15.82 14.38
C ALA A 77 -14.69 -16.34 14.21
N LYS A 78 -14.40 -16.97 13.05
CA LYS A 78 -13.05 -17.42 12.71
C LYS A 78 -12.11 -16.22 12.55
N ALA A 79 -12.55 -15.14 11.86
CA ALA A 79 -11.79 -13.91 11.70
C ALA A 79 -11.36 -13.33 13.05
N GLN A 80 -12.28 -13.17 13.99
CA GLN A 80 -11.98 -12.65 15.32
C GLN A 80 -11.02 -13.55 16.08
N SER A 81 -11.31 -14.84 16.15
CA SER A 81 -10.50 -15.81 16.87
C SER A 81 -9.05 -15.83 16.39
N GLU A 82 -8.85 -15.84 15.06
CA GLU A 82 -7.52 -15.86 14.46
C GLU A 82 -6.77 -14.52 14.60
N ALA A 83 -7.47 -13.39 14.45
CA ALA A 83 -6.89 -12.08 14.63
C ALA A 83 -6.41 -11.86 16.07
N GLU A 84 -7.26 -12.18 17.06
CA GLU A 84 -6.87 -12.07 18.49
C GLU A 84 -5.77 -13.05 18.87
N ALA A 85 -5.74 -14.23 18.28
CA ALA A 85 -4.67 -15.20 18.48
C ALA A 85 -3.34 -14.72 17.87
N ALA A 86 -3.37 -14.14 16.67
CA ALA A 86 -2.18 -13.57 16.04
C ALA A 86 -1.57 -12.42 16.85
N VAL A 87 -2.41 -11.55 17.40
CA VAL A 87 -1.97 -10.43 18.27
C VAL A 87 -1.32 -10.93 19.56
N LYS A 88 -1.78 -12.05 20.12
CA LYS A 88 -1.27 -12.64 21.36
C LYS A 88 -0.12 -13.63 21.14
N ALA A 89 0.19 -13.97 19.89
CA ALA A 89 1.19 -14.97 19.57
C ALA A 89 2.57 -14.56 20.10
N ASP A 90 3.35 -15.53 20.53
CA ASP A 90 4.74 -15.32 20.91
C ASP A 90 5.55 -14.74 19.74
N GLY A 91 6.48 -13.83 20.04
CA GLY A 91 7.25 -13.08 19.04
C GLY A 91 6.54 -11.82 18.54
N GLY A 92 5.23 -11.64 18.80
CA GLY A 92 4.49 -10.43 18.43
C GLY A 92 4.23 -10.28 16.92
N LEU A 93 3.83 -9.08 16.54
CA LEU A 93 3.62 -8.65 15.15
C LEU A 93 4.77 -7.73 14.70
N LEU A 94 4.76 -7.25 13.45
CA LEU A 94 5.64 -6.15 13.04
C LEU A 94 5.36 -4.93 13.94
N GLU A 95 6.42 -4.30 14.48
CA GLU A 95 6.33 -3.25 15.51
C GLU A 95 6.86 -1.90 15.05
N SER A 96 7.63 -1.88 13.97
CA SER A 96 8.23 -0.66 13.43
C SER A 96 8.48 -0.79 11.93
N ILE A 97 8.85 0.31 11.28
CA ILE A 97 9.28 0.35 9.87
C ILE A 97 10.50 -0.56 9.63
N ASP A 98 11.34 -0.78 10.66
CA ASP A 98 12.51 -1.67 10.57
C ASP A 98 12.12 -3.15 10.47
N ASP A 99 10.89 -3.49 10.81
CA ASP A 99 10.32 -4.83 10.66
C ASP A 99 9.64 -5.05 9.29
N ASP A 100 9.53 -4.02 8.45
CA ASP A 100 8.92 -4.14 7.14
C ASP A 100 9.52 -5.27 6.33
N VAL A 101 8.65 -6.07 5.72
CA VAL A 101 9.06 -7.25 4.96
C VAL A 101 9.46 -6.84 3.56
N ARG A 102 10.76 -6.73 3.30
CA ARG A 102 11.32 -6.17 2.07
C ARG A 102 12.19 -7.17 1.33
N ILE A 103 12.08 -7.13 0.01
CA ILE A 103 13.01 -7.83 -0.89
C ILE A 103 13.88 -6.77 -1.55
N ALA A 104 15.19 -6.88 -1.32
CA ALA A 104 16.17 -5.98 -1.92
C ALA A 104 16.15 -6.08 -3.44
N ARG A 105 16.09 -4.93 -4.11
CA ARG A 105 16.26 -4.83 -5.56
C ARG A 105 17.72 -4.52 -5.84
N LYS A 106 18.40 -5.37 -6.60
CA LYS A 106 19.81 -5.16 -6.98
C LYS A 106 19.93 -4.38 -8.28
N GLU A 107 20.84 -3.41 -8.30
CA GLU A 107 21.12 -2.49 -9.40
C GLU A 107 21.42 -3.17 -10.76
N ASN A 108 21.99 -4.36 -10.74
CA ASN A 108 22.44 -5.06 -11.96
C ASN A 108 21.42 -6.05 -12.54
N TYR A 109 20.18 -6.01 -12.12
CA TYR A 109 19.13 -6.92 -12.60
C TYR A 109 18.74 -6.71 -14.07
N TYR A 110 19.24 -5.65 -14.70
CA TYR A 110 19.02 -5.35 -16.12
C TYR A 110 19.64 -6.37 -17.07
N GLN A 111 20.63 -7.15 -16.62
CA GLN A 111 21.39 -8.07 -17.46
C GLN A 111 20.90 -9.53 -17.36
N ILE A 112 19.92 -9.82 -16.52
CA ILE A 112 19.38 -11.16 -16.39
C ILE A 112 18.13 -11.25 -17.26
N GLU A 113 18.18 -12.02 -18.32
CA GLU A 113 17.02 -12.38 -19.14
C GLU A 113 15.91 -12.91 -18.22
N GLY A 114 14.73 -12.26 -18.23
CA GLY A 114 13.63 -12.59 -17.35
C GLY A 114 13.60 -11.82 -16.03
N GLY A 115 14.39 -10.77 -15.90
CA GLY A 115 14.59 -9.96 -14.70
C GLY A 115 13.32 -9.48 -13.99
N GLY A 116 12.84 -10.30 -13.11
CA GLY A 116 11.82 -10.19 -12.09
C GLY A 116 11.20 -8.82 -11.80
N LEU A 117 11.14 -8.48 -10.53
CA LEU A 117 10.43 -7.32 -9.97
C LEU A 117 10.97 -5.96 -10.45
N TYR A 118 12.26 -5.85 -10.71
CA TYR A 118 12.89 -4.64 -11.24
C TYR A 118 12.38 -4.29 -12.64
N TYR A 119 12.39 -5.28 -13.54
CA TYR A 119 11.96 -5.09 -14.92
C TYR A 119 10.50 -4.61 -15.01
N SER A 120 9.63 -5.12 -14.13
CA SER A 120 8.23 -4.72 -14.09
C SER A 120 8.07 -3.26 -13.68
N ALA A 121 8.73 -2.81 -12.60
CA ALA A 121 8.65 -1.43 -12.13
C ALA A 121 9.26 -0.45 -13.15
N ALA A 122 10.45 -0.76 -13.67
CA ALA A 122 11.14 0.05 -14.68
C ALA A 122 10.33 0.14 -15.97
N ASN A 123 9.74 -0.97 -16.44
CA ASN A 123 8.91 -0.95 -17.64
C ASN A 123 7.61 -0.16 -17.44
N LEU A 124 6.96 -0.31 -16.30
CA LEU A 124 5.74 0.44 -15.99
C LEU A 124 6.02 1.94 -16.00
N TYR A 125 7.15 2.35 -15.44
CA TYR A 125 7.57 3.75 -15.44
C TYR A 125 8.03 4.24 -16.81
N ASN A 126 9.05 3.61 -17.41
CA ASN A 126 9.65 4.04 -18.67
C ASN A 126 8.66 4.06 -19.84
N ARG A 127 7.73 3.11 -19.87
CA ARG A 127 6.70 3.08 -20.89
C ARG A 127 5.50 3.97 -20.55
N GLY A 128 5.53 4.69 -19.40
CA GLY A 128 4.44 5.54 -18.93
C GLY A 128 3.11 4.79 -18.80
N ARG A 129 3.17 3.51 -18.40
CA ARG A 129 1.98 2.66 -18.28
C ARG A 129 1.30 2.80 -16.93
N MET A 130 1.98 3.38 -15.94
CA MET A 130 1.42 3.65 -14.62
C MET A 130 1.17 5.14 -14.47
N SER A 131 -0.10 5.53 -14.55
CA SER A 131 -0.58 6.89 -14.31
C SER A 131 -1.46 6.89 -13.06
N MET A 132 -1.54 8.04 -12.39
CA MET A 132 -2.50 8.25 -11.32
C MET A 132 -3.90 8.01 -11.84
N SER A 133 -4.74 7.29 -11.10
CA SER A 133 -6.16 7.16 -11.44
C SER A 133 -6.94 8.39 -10.94
N LYS A 134 -8.09 8.66 -11.54
CA LYS A 134 -8.98 9.72 -11.09
C LYS A 134 -9.44 9.52 -9.65
N SER A 135 -9.70 8.28 -9.26
CA SER A 135 -10.05 7.95 -7.87
C SER A 135 -8.93 8.27 -6.90
N MET A 136 -7.66 7.96 -7.26
CA MET A 136 -6.49 8.29 -6.43
C MET A 136 -6.32 9.81 -6.31
N GLU A 137 -6.48 10.57 -7.40
CA GLU A 137 -6.49 12.03 -7.35
C GLU A 137 -7.51 12.56 -6.35
N LYS A 138 -8.76 12.07 -6.42
CA LYS A 138 -9.84 12.48 -5.51
C LYS A 138 -9.60 12.09 -4.05
N ILE A 139 -8.98 10.94 -3.80
CA ILE A 139 -8.60 10.54 -2.44
C ILE A 139 -7.55 11.47 -1.86
N LEU A 140 -6.55 11.85 -2.66
CA LEU A 140 -5.42 12.65 -2.22
C LEU A 140 -5.74 14.15 -2.13
N THR A 141 -6.60 14.67 -3.03
CA THR A 141 -6.94 16.10 -3.09
C THR A 141 -7.69 16.54 -1.84
N GLY A 142 -7.15 17.53 -1.15
CA GLY A 142 -7.71 18.13 0.08
C GLY A 142 -7.40 17.37 1.37
N LEU A 143 -7.15 16.06 1.32
CA LEU A 143 -7.00 15.23 2.51
C LEU A 143 -5.86 15.73 3.41
N GLY A 144 -6.18 16.08 4.65
CA GLY A 144 -5.20 16.52 5.64
C GLY A 144 -4.66 17.93 5.44
N GLY A 145 -5.15 18.67 4.45
CA GLY A 145 -4.98 20.13 4.34
C GLY A 145 -3.56 20.64 4.13
N GLN A 146 -2.64 19.85 3.59
CA GLN A 146 -1.29 20.32 3.30
C GLN A 146 -1.26 21.08 1.97
N ALA A 147 -0.64 22.28 1.95
CA ALA A 147 -0.52 23.07 0.73
C ALA A 147 0.27 22.27 -0.34
N PHE A 148 -0.19 22.35 -1.58
CA PHE A 148 0.52 21.69 -2.68
C PHE A 148 1.92 22.31 -2.86
N PRO A 149 3.02 21.52 -2.86
CA PRO A 149 4.37 22.04 -2.92
C PRO A 149 4.60 22.86 -4.19
N LYS A 150 5.23 24.05 -4.05
CA LYS A 150 5.58 24.91 -5.19
C LYS A 150 4.41 25.25 -6.13
N LYS A 151 3.20 25.30 -5.61
CA LYS A 151 1.96 25.54 -6.42
C LYS A 151 2.11 26.71 -7.41
N ALA A 152 2.76 27.80 -7.02
CA ALA A 152 2.93 28.98 -7.88
C ALA A 152 3.67 28.71 -9.20
N PHE A 153 4.36 27.56 -9.31
CA PHE A 153 5.06 27.16 -10.55
C PHE A 153 4.22 26.30 -11.49
N TYR A 154 3.00 25.95 -11.08
CA TYR A 154 2.14 25.03 -11.82
C TYR A 154 0.82 25.66 -12.20
N THR A 155 0.20 25.16 -13.28
CA THR A 155 -1.02 25.75 -13.82
C THR A 155 -2.29 25.05 -13.37
N ASP A 156 -2.23 23.73 -13.09
CA ASP A 156 -3.40 22.93 -12.76
C ASP A 156 -3.06 21.88 -11.69
N VAL A 157 -2.93 22.36 -10.46
CA VAL A 157 -2.72 21.53 -9.27
C VAL A 157 -3.69 21.98 -8.17
N PRO A 158 -4.09 21.11 -7.23
CA PRO A 158 -4.98 21.49 -6.13
C PRO A 158 -4.32 22.48 -5.17
N ASP A 159 -5.12 23.19 -4.39
CA ASP A 159 -4.61 24.07 -3.32
C ASP A 159 -3.99 23.24 -2.18
N TYR A 160 -4.67 22.15 -1.83
CA TYR A 160 -4.32 21.27 -0.74
C TYR A 160 -4.35 19.82 -1.18
N VAL A 161 -3.47 19.02 -0.60
CA VAL A 161 -3.28 17.62 -0.96
C VAL A 161 -2.77 16.82 0.26
N ASP A 162 -3.02 15.52 0.29
CA ASP A 162 -2.28 14.59 1.15
C ASP A 162 -0.78 14.71 0.84
N PRO A 163 0.09 14.89 1.84
CA PRO A 163 1.51 15.16 1.60
C PRO A 163 2.24 14.02 0.88
N ARG A 164 1.68 12.80 0.86
CA ARG A 164 2.20 11.67 0.07
C ARG A 164 1.92 11.85 -1.43
N GLY A 165 0.85 12.58 -1.80
CA GLY A 165 0.41 12.74 -3.18
C GLY A 165 1.49 13.23 -4.14
N PRO A 166 2.16 14.36 -3.88
CA PRO A 166 3.25 14.86 -4.73
C PRO A 166 4.51 13.98 -4.74
N ILE A 167 4.66 13.08 -3.76
CA ILE A 167 5.73 12.06 -3.71
C ILE A 167 5.32 10.86 -4.55
N TYR A 168 4.06 10.44 -4.45
CA TYR A 168 3.52 9.30 -5.18
C TYR A 168 3.39 9.56 -6.67
N PHE A 169 3.06 10.78 -7.06
CA PHE A 169 2.81 11.16 -8.45
C PHE A 169 3.45 12.49 -8.81
N ASN A 170 4.20 12.48 -9.91
CA ASN A 170 4.82 13.68 -10.45
C ASN A 170 3.80 14.60 -11.12
N VAL A 171 4.06 15.90 -11.04
CA VAL A 171 3.39 16.89 -11.91
C VAL A 171 3.84 16.66 -13.36
N THR A 172 2.93 16.78 -14.32
CA THR A 172 3.26 16.69 -15.75
C THR A 172 4.14 17.87 -16.12
N SER A 173 5.42 17.66 -16.37
CA SER A 173 6.34 18.79 -16.44
C SER A 173 6.95 19.08 -17.81
N GLN A 174 7.06 18.09 -18.70
CA GLN A 174 8.09 18.23 -19.73
C GLN A 174 7.72 17.87 -21.17
N TYR A 175 6.52 17.36 -21.42
CA TYR A 175 6.22 16.82 -22.76
C TYR A 175 5.05 17.45 -23.48
N THR A 176 4.62 18.61 -23.05
CA THR A 176 3.63 19.35 -23.81
C THR A 176 4.35 20.35 -24.71
N SER A 177 4.10 20.29 -25.99
CA SER A 177 4.34 21.42 -26.86
C SER A 177 3.70 22.65 -26.21
N ALA A 178 4.34 23.80 -26.27
CA ALA A 178 3.86 25.07 -25.68
C ALA A 178 2.42 25.43 -26.12
N SER A 179 1.89 24.74 -27.11
CA SER A 179 0.53 24.93 -27.69
C SER A 179 -0.59 24.20 -26.95
N GLU A 180 -0.30 23.24 -26.03
CA GLU A 180 -1.35 22.38 -25.52
C GLU A 180 -1.79 22.66 -24.06
N GLY A 181 -1.17 23.60 -23.35
CA GLY A 181 -1.68 24.15 -22.08
C GLY A 181 -1.70 23.19 -20.86
N TYR A 182 -1.11 22.00 -20.97
CA TYR A 182 -1.14 20.99 -19.88
C TYR A 182 0.11 20.97 -19.00
N ARG A 183 1.00 21.94 -19.16
CA ARG A 183 2.26 22.00 -18.41
C ARG A 183 2.01 22.28 -16.93
N GLY A 184 2.61 21.47 -16.05
CA GLY A 184 2.45 21.67 -14.62
C GLY A 184 1.10 21.22 -14.08
N ARG A 185 0.51 20.21 -14.66
CA ARG A 185 -0.76 19.61 -14.26
C ARG A 185 -0.54 18.41 -13.33
N TRP A 186 -1.35 18.31 -12.26
CA TRP A 186 -1.37 17.14 -11.40
C TRP A 186 -2.78 16.53 -11.41
N LYS A 187 -2.97 15.56 -12.30
CA LYS A 187 -4.29 14.98 -12.63
C LYS A 187 -4.21 13.47 -12.81
N GLY A 188 -5.27 12.80 -12.39
CA GLY A 188 -5.48 11.37 -12.63
C GLY A 188 -6.23 11.10 -13.92
N CYS A 189 -5.94 9.95 -14.53
CA CYS A 189 -6.64 9.42 -15.68
C CYS A 189 -7.90 8.65 -15.24
N THR A 190 -9.01 8.84 -15.97
CA THR A 190 -10.21 8.03 -15.75
C THR A 190 -9.94 6.59 -16.22
N PRO A 191 -10.13 5.58 -15.38
CA PRO A 191 -9.95 4.18 -15.77
C PRO A 191 -11.09 3.71 -16.69
N GLY A 192 -10.84 2.63 -17.44
CA GLY A 192 -11.88 1.97 -18.24
C GLY A 192 -12.33 2.71 -19.51
N LEU A 193 -11.58 3.72 -19.95
CA LEU A 193 -11.90 4.47 -21.17
C LEU A 193 -11.80 3.59 -22.42
N THR A 194 -12.70 3.84 -23.39
CA THR A 194 -12.56 3.27 -24.74
C THR A 194 -11.32 3.84 -25.42
N THR A 195 -10.81 3.15 -26.44
CA THR A 195 -9.65 3.62 -27.21
C THR A 195 -9.85 5.01 -27.79
N ALA A 196 -11.05 5.33 -28.26
CA ALA A 196 -11.38 6.65 -28.82
C ALA A 196 -11.25 7.75 -27.77
N VAL A 197 -11.91 7.60 -26.61
CA VAL A 197 -11.87 8.57 -25.50
C VAL A 197 -10.47 8.63 -24.85
N GLY A 198 -9.79 7.50 -24.74
CA GLY A 198 -8.43 7.43 -24.23
C GLY A 198 -7.38 8.13 -25.11
N SER A 199 -7.72 8.41 -26.37
CA SER A 199 -6.88 9.15 -27.31
C SER A 199 -7.03 10.67 -27.21
N GLU A 200 -8.04 11.16 -26.49
CA GLU A 200 -8.23 12.59 -26.27
C GLU A 200 -7.08 13.18 -25.44
N PRO A 201 -6.67 14.44 -25.70
CA PRO A 201 -5.50 15.04 -25.04
C PRO A 201 -5.54 14.99 -23.52
N GLU A 202 -6.69 15.26 -22.88
CA GLU A 202 -6.84 15.23 -21.44
C GLU A 202 -6.66 13.83 -20.82
N ASN A 203 -6.86 12.78 -21.59
CA ASN A 203 -6.73 11.38 -21.16
C ASN A 203 -5.40 10.76 -21.58
N SER A 204 -4.59 11.49 -22.34
CA SER A 204 -3.28 10.97 -22.75
C SER A 204 -2.36 10.76 -21.55
N ARG A 205 -1.55 9.72 -21.61
CA ARG A 205 -0.58 9.42 -20.56
C ARG A 205 0.46 10.53 -20.34
N THR A 206 0.63 11.43 -21.28
CA THR A 206 1.56 12.57 -21.17
C THR A 206 0.94 13.73 -20.42
N ASN A 207 -0.39 13.78 -20.31
CA ASN A 207 -1.15 14.84 -19.67
C ASN A 207 -1.69 14.42 -18.29
N ASN A 208 -1.42 13.18 -17.86
CA ASN A 208 -1.78 12.68 -16.55
C ASN A 208 -0.54 12.39 -15.72
N SER A 209 -0.65 12.58 -14.42
CA SER A 209 0.44 12.38 -13.46
C SER A 209 0.89 10.93 -13.45
N ARG A 210 2.20 10.73 -13.51
CA ARG A 210 2.85 9.42 -13.47
C ARG A 210 3.42 9.14 -12.09
N LEU A 211 3.80 7.88 -11.90
CA LEU A 211 4.48 7.45 -10.69
C LEU A 211 5.66 8.39 -10.35
N GLY A 212 5.76 8.77 -9.09
CA GLY A 212 6.75 9.72 -8.60
C GLY A 212 8.18 9.21 -8.66
N VAL A 213 9.13 10.14 -8.77
CA VAL A 213 10.57 9.84 -8.85
C VAL A 213 11.06 9.04 -7.65
N TYR A 214 10.44 9.25 -6.48
CA TYR A 214 10.75 8.51 -5.25
C TYR A 214 10.73 6.98 -5.45
N PHE A 215 9.83 6.48 -6.30
CA PHE A 215 9.68 5.03 -6.53
C PHE A 215 10.53 4.48 -7.66
N VAL A 216 11.08 5.33 -8.50
CA VAL A 216 11.63 4.92 -9.80
C VAL A 216 13.01 5.49 -10.14
N ALA A 217 13.51 6.47 -9.39
CA ALA A 217 14.81 7.08 -9.63
C ALA A 217 15.81 6.75 -8.53
N ASN A 218 17.09 6.61 -8.90
CA ASN A 218 18.16 6.60 -7.94
C ASN A 218 18.29 7.99 -7.32
N LYS A 219 18.08 8.09 -6.00
CA LYS A 219 18.25 9.35 -5.25
C LYS A 219 19.63 10.00 -5.43
N ALA A 220 20.64 9.23 -5.79
CA ALA A 220 22.02 9.68 -5.87
C ALA A 220 22.44 10.22 -7.25
N LYS A 221 21.70 9.93 -8.31
CA LYS A 221 22.22 10.18 -9.67
C LYS A 221 21.50 11.22 -10.50
N ASP A 222 20.20 11.47 -10.33
CA ASP A 222 19.55 12.40 -11.27
C ASP A 222 18.25 13.02 -10.74
N ALA A 223 18.38 14.12 -10.02
CA ALA A 223 17.24 15.01 -9.76
C ALA A 223 16.67 15.61 -11.08
N ASP A 224 17.42 15.56 -12.17
CA ASP A 224 17.12 16.24 -13.43
C ASP A 224 16.82 15.31 -14.62
N SER A 225 17.07 14.00 -14.52
CA SER A 225 16.76 13.06 -15.60
C SER A 225 15.54 12.18 -15.28
N PRO A 226 14.38 12.44 -15.94
CA PRO A 226 13.21 11.58 -15.79
C PRO A 226 13.37 10.20 -16.46
N PHE A 227 14.54 9.88 -16.98
CA PHE A 227 14.80 8.67 -17.76
C PHE A 227 15.87 7.75 -17.19
N SER A 228 16.65 8.18 -16.20
CA SER A 228 17.62 7.30 -15.54
C SER A 228 16.89 6.55 -14.41
N VAL A 229 16.42 5.38 -14.74
CA VAL A 229 15.77 4.48 -13.78
C VAL A 229 16.83 3.64 -13.11
N SER A 230 17.29 4.08 -11.97
CA SER A 230 17.93 3.19 -11.01
C SER A 230 16.94 2.96 -9.88
N VAL A 231 16.49 1.74 -9.71
CA VAL A 231 15.51 1.39 -8.69
C VAL A 231 16.26 0.84 -7.49
N ASP A 232 16.68 1.71 -6.60
CA ASP A 232 17.33 1.31 -5.34
C ASP A 232 16.32 1.04 -4.21
N ARG A 233 15.04 1.25 -4.48
CA ARG A 233 14.01 0.99 -3.49
C ARG A 233 13.63 -0.48 -3.47
N ASP A 234 13.68 -1.08 -2.29
CA ASP A 234 13.22 -2.43 -2.06
C ASP A 234 11.71 -2.58 -2.35
N MET A 235 11.30 -3.77 -2.76
CA MET A 235 9.89 -4.13 -2.84
C MET A 235 9.41 -4.56 -1.47
N THR A 236 8.34 -3.95 -0.99
CA THR A 236 7.76 -4.31 0.31
C THR A 236 6.59 -5.26 0.14
N LEU A 237 6.69 -6.44 0.77
CA LEU A 237 5.64 -7.46 0.80
C LEU A 237 4.61 -7.19 1.90
N MET A 238 5.03 -6.60 3.01
CA MET A 238 4.18 -6.22 4.11
C MET A 238 4.76 -5.04 4.87
N TYR A 239 3.96 -4.00 5.06
CA TYR A 239 4.31 -2.81 5.82
C TYR A 239 3.85 -2.90 7.27
N TYR A 240 4.63 -2.38 8.20
CA TYR A 240 4.18 -2.15 9.58
C TYR A 240 2.93 -1.26 9.63
N SER A 241 2.84 -0.25 8.77
CA SER A 241 1.66 0.59 8.66
C SER A 241 0.39 -0.21 8.35
N GLU A 242 0.49 -1.25 7.50
CA GLU A 242 -0.63 -2.15 7.25
C GLU A 242 -1.06 -2.90 8.50
N VAL A 243 -0.09 -3.44 9.27
CA VAL A 243 -0.39 -4.14 10.53
C VAL A 243 -1.12 -3.23 11.51
N CYS A 244 -0.72 -1.96 11.60
CA CYS A 244 -1.43 -0.96 12.39
C CYS A 244 -2.89 -0.79 11.92
N PHE A 245 -3.15 -0.69 10.63
CA PHE A 245 -4.52 -0.55 10.11
C PHE A 245 -5.35 -1.82 10.29
N LEU A 246 -4.76 -3.01 10.18
CA LEU A 246 -5.46 -4.27 10.49
C LEU A 246 -5.88 -4.33 11.96
N ARG A 247 -5.00 -3.91 12.89
CA ARG A 247 -5.32 -3.80 14.31
C ARG A 247 -6.39 -2.73 14.58
N ALA A 248 -6.30 -1.57 13.92
CA ALA A 248 -7.31 -0.52 14.03
C ALA A 248 -8.69 -1.02 13.58
N GLU A 249 -8.78 -1.74 12.46
CA GLU A 249 -10.03 -2.33 11.99
C GLU A 249 -10.58 -3.35 12.98
N GLY A 250 -9.76 -4.27 13.49
CA GLY A 250 -10.18 -5.25 14.50
C GLY A 250 -10.71 -4.58 15.76
N ALA A 251 -10.03 -3.52 16.25
CA ALA A 251 -10.47 -2.76 17.43
C ALA A 251 -11.79 -2.02 17.20
N VAL A 252 -12.04 -1.45 16.01
CA VAL A 252 -13.35 -0.86 15.64
C VAL A 252 -14.46 -1.92 15.63
N ARG A 253 -14.13 -3.17 15.31
CA ARG A 253 -15.06 -4.30 15.35
C ARG A 253 -15.30 -4.83 16.78
N GLY A 254 -14.64 -4.24 17.79
CA GLY A 254 -14.75 -4.64 19.19
C GLY A 254 -13.86 -5.82 19.60
N TRP A 255 -12.86 -6.15 18.79
CA TRP A 255 -11.93 -7.25 19.07
C TRP A 255 -10.75 -6.80 19.93
N ASN A 256 -10.16 -7.74 20.68
CA ASN A 256 -8.99 -7.45 21.50
C ASN A 256 -7.70 -7.40 20.65
N MET A 257 -7.38 -6.22 20.15
CA MET A 257 -6.19 -5.99 19.31
C MET A 257 -4.96 -5.49 20.10
N GLY A 258 -5.02 -5.46 21.44
CA GLY A 258 -3.91 -5.03 22.30
C GLY A 258 -3.72 -3.52 22.39
N GLY A 259 -4.73 -2.72 22.03
CA GLY A 259 -4.72 -1.27 22.11
C GLY A 259 -5.95 -0.64 21.47
N SER A 260 -6.02 0.70 21.44
CA SER A 260 -7.17 1.41 20.89
C SER A 260 -7.11 1.52 19.35
N ALA A 261 -8.30 1.57 18.73
CA ALA A 261 -8.38 1.77 17.28
C ALA A 261 -7.74 3.09 16.83
N GLU A 262 -7.90 4.15 17.60
CA GLU A 262 -7.34 5.46 17.30
C GLU A 262 -5.81 5.46 17.33
N ASP A 263 -5.21 4.82 18.34
CA ASP A 263 -3.74 4.75 18.46
C ASP A 263 -3.15 3.97 17.27
N PHE A 264 -3.73 2.82 16.93
CA PHE A 264 -3.29 2.05 15.77
C PHE A 264 -3.47 2.82 14.46
N TYR A 265 -4.59 3.51 14.29
CA TYR A 265 -4.85 4.34 13.11
C TYR A 265 -3.79 5.44 12.95
N LYS A 266 -3.50 6.18 14.02
CA LYS A 266 -2.47 7.23 14.03
C LYS A 266 -1.07 6.66 13.80
N ALA A 267 -0.75 5.53 14.41
CA ALA A 267 0.53 4.84 14.20
C ALA A 267 0.70 4.40 12.74
N GLY A 268 -0.35 3.85 12.12
CA GLY A 268 -0.35 3.46 10.71
C GLY A 268 -0.12 4.64 9.76
N ILE A 269 -0.78 5.77 9.98
CA ILE A 269 -0.55 7.00 9.21
C ILE A 269 0.88 7.48 9.37
N THR A 270 1.36 7.55 10.62
CA THR A 270 2.71 8.01 10.94
C THR A 270 3.76 7.13 10.25
N ALA A 271 3.64 5.82 10.34
CA ALA A 271 4.55 4.87 9.70
C ALA A 271 4.54 5.03 8.18
N SER A 272 3.35 5.08 7.57
CA SER A 272 3.21 5.27 6.12
C SER A 272 3.82 6.58 5.60
N MET A 273 3.73 7.65 6.38
CA MET A 273 4.32 8.94 6.00
C MET A 273 5.83 8.98 6.22
N LYS A 274 6.33 8.37 7.30
CA LYS A 274 7.77 8.24 7.54
C LYS A 274 8.46 7.36 6.51
N GLU A 275 7.79 6.36 5.98
CA GLU A 275 8.28 5.53 4.86
C GLU A 275 8.71 6.37 3.66
N VAL A 276 8.03 7.47 3.40
CA VAL A 276 8.33 8.41 2.32
C VAL A 276 8.94 9.72 2.83
N GLU A 277 9.58 9.68 4.00
CA GLU A 277 10.40 10.75 4.58
C GLU A 277 9.65 12.06 4.88
N ILE A 278 8.35 12.01 5.14
CA ILE A 278 7.56 13.17 5.58
C ILE A 278 7.93 13.51 7.03
N SER A 279 8.14 14.79 7.30
CA SER A 279 8.57 15.27 8.63
C SER A 279 7.48 15.14 9.70
N ASP A 280 7.91 14.99 10.97
CA ASP A 280 6.99 14.90 12.12
C ASP A 280 6.08 16.13 12.25
N ALA A 281 6.54 17.32 11.88
CA ALA A 281 5.74 18.53 11.90
C ALA A 281 4.56 18.46 10.92
N VAL A 282 4.80 17.95 9.70
CA VAL A 282 3.75 17.74 8.69
C VAL A 282 2.79 16.64 9.13
N ILE A 283 3.30 15.53 9.67
CA ILE A 283 2.48 14.43 10.19
C ILE A 283 1.56 14.93 11.31
N SER A 284 2.07 15.68 12.26
CA SER A 284 1.29 16.25 13.37
C SER A 284 0.18 17.17 12.89
N SER A 285 0.48 18.05 11.92
CA SER A 285 -0.51 18.92 11.29
C SER A 285 -1.58 18.11 10.53
N TYR A 286 -1.17 17.08 9.80
CA TYR A 286 -2.06 16.21 9.06
C TYR A 286 -3.06 15.47 9.95
N LEU A 287 -2.59 14.89 11.06
CA LEU A 287 -3.41 14.12 12.00
C LEU A 287 -4.55 14.92 12.65
N THR A 288 -4.41 16.26 12.70
CA THR A 288 -5.38 17.17 13.32
C THR A 288 -6.23 17.94 12.30
N SER A 289 -5.90 17.86 11.02
CA SER A 289 -6.60 18.60 9.98
C SER A 289 -7.97 18.02 9.71
N THR A 290 -9.01 18.85 9.73
CA THR A 290 -10.40 18.50 9.41
C THR A 290 -10.73 18.67 7.93
N MET A 291 -9.76 19.05 7.10
CA MET A 291 -9.96 19.16 5.67
C MET A 291 -10.20 17.78 5.06
N ALA A 292 -11.31 17.65 4.34
CA ALA A 292 -11.73 16.41 3.71
C ALA A 292 -11.15 16.30 2.29
N ASN A 293 -11.05 15.06 1.80
CA ASN A 293 -10.83 14.80 0.39
C ASN A 293 -12.12 15.00 -0.43
N GLU A 294 -12.06 14.82 -1.75
CA GLU A 294 -13.22 15.01 -2.64
C GLU A 294 -14.36 14.01 -2.38
N TYR A 295 -14.12 12.91 -1.68
CA TYR A 295 -15.16 11.98 -1.22
C TYR A 295 -15.75 12.33 0.14
N GLY A 296 -15.26 13.37 0.82
CA GLY A 296 -15.74 13.79 2.13
C GLY A 296 -15.10 13.03 3.31
N THR A 297 -14.00 12.32 3.09
CA THR A 297 -13.24 11.65 4.16
C THR A 297 -12.29 12.64 4.81
N THR A 298 -12.32 12.75 6.15
CA THR A 298 -11.41 13.55 6.98
C THR A 298 -10.37 12.67 7.67
N VAL A 299 -9.29 13.28 8.21
CA VAL A 299 -8.23 12.53 8.90
C VAL A 299 -8.56 12.25 10.36
N PRO A 300 -9.04 13.19 11.19
CA PRO A 300 -9.24 12.94 12.63
C PRO A 300 -10.17 11.75 12.89
N PHE A 301 -9.72 10.81 13.73
CA PHE A 301 -10.37 9.52 13.91
C PHE A 301 -11.82 9.62 14.44
N ASN A 302 -12.06 10.57 15.35
CA ASN A 302 -13.35 10.76 16.01
C ASN A 302 -14.23 11.84 15.35
N ASP A 303 -13.76 12.48 14.28
CA ASP A 303 -14.57 13.40 13.47
C ASP A 303 -15.43 12.59 12.47
N ASN A 304 -16.39 11.86 13.04
CA ASN A 304 -17.26 10.99 12.26
C ASN A 304 -18.55 11.73 11.91
N THR A 305 -18.82 11.78 10.61
CA THR A 305 -20.16 12.13 10.12
C THR A 305 -20.93 10.85 9.80
N SER A 306 -22.25 10.94 9.70
CA SER A 306 -23.09 9.83 9.23
C SER A 306 -22.85 9.44 7.76
N ALA A 307 -21.98 10.18 7.06
CA ALA A 307 -21.61 9.87 5.70
C ALA A 307 -20.83 8.54 5.64
N LYS A 308 -21.25 7.66 4.75
CA LYS A 308 -20.62 6.33 4.51
C LYS A 308 -19.09 6.41 4.37
N HIS A 309 -18.60 7.50 3.80
CA HIS A 309 -17.20 7.71 3.47
C HIS A 309 -16.36 8.33 4.61
N ASN A 310 -16.98 8.69 5.73
CA ASN A 310 -16.32 9.30 6.89
C ASN A 310 -16.52 8.53 8.20
N SER A 311 -16.87 7.25 8.13
CA SER A 311 -16.86 6.36 9.29
C SER A 311 -15.43 6.02 9.69
N GLN A 312 -15.21 5.59 10.93
CA GLN A 312 -13.88 5.12 11.38
C GLN A 312 -13.31 4.04 10.45
N LEU A 313 -14.14 3.09 10.04
CA LEU A 313 -13.72 2.05 9.11
C LEU A 313 -13.32 2.61 7.74
N ALA A 314 -14.10 3.54 7.19
CA ALA A 314 -13.77 4.18 5.91
C ALA A 314 -12.44 4.95 5.97
N LYS A 315 -12.17 5.64 7.09
CA LYS A 315 -10.89 6.33 7.33
C LYS A 315 -9.72 5.36 7.39
N ILE A 316 -9.86 4.26 8.15
CA ILE A 316 -8.84 3.21 8.25
C ILE A 316 -8.52 2.65 6.87
N ILE A 317 -9.53 2.26 6.10
CA ILE A 317 -9.32 1.64 4.79
C ILE A 317 -8.78 2.64 3.76
N THR A 318 -9.21 3.91 3.81
CA THR A 318 -8.62 4.97 2.98
C THR A 318 -7.13 5.16 3.27
N GLN A 319 -6.75 5.21 4.54
CA GLN A 319 -5.34 5.35 4.91
C GLN A 319 -4.52 4.09 4.59
N LYS A 320 -5.09 2.90 4.78
CA LYS A 320 -4.47 1.64 4.37
C LYS A 320 -4.26 1.56 2.86
N TYR A 321 -5.24 2.02 2.07
CA TYR A 321 -5.13 2.10 0.61
C TYR A 321 -3.94 2.97 0.18
N LEU A 322 -3.78 4.14 0.81
CA LEU A 322 -2.64 5.01 0.54
C LEU A 322 -1.30 4.42 1.01
N ALA A 323 -1.28 3.74 2.15
CA ALA A 323 -0.08 3.10 2.70
C ALA A 323 0.40 1.91 1.85
N ASN A 324 -0.52 1.17 1.23
CA ASN A 324 -0.23 0.02 0.40
C ASN A 324 0.33 0.39 -0.99
N PHE A 325 0.29 1.66 -1.36
CA PHE A 325 0.82 2.12 -2.65
C PHE A 325 2.36 2.23 -2.62
N PRO A 326 3.08 1.79 -3.66
CA PRO A 326 2.57 1.12 -4.87
C PRO A 326 2.62 -0.43 -4.81
N ASP A 327 3.28 -1.02 -3.81
CA ASP A 327 3.69 -2.43 -3.83
C ASP A 327 2.54 -3.42 -3.56
N ASN A 328 1.61 -3.06 -2.66
CA ASN A 328 0.56 -3.95 -2.15
C ASN A 328 -0.83 -3.68 -2.75
N SER A 329 -0.89 -3.44 -4.06
CA SER A 329 -2.16 -3.17 -4.78
C SER A 329 -3.18 -4.32 -4.67
N TRP A 330 -2.72 -5.58 -4.55
CA TRP A 330 -3.60 -6.73 -4.33
C TRP A 330 -4.31 -6.68 -2.98
N GLU A 331 -3.65 -6.17 -1.93
CA GLU A 331 -4.28 -5.98 -0.62
C GLU A 331 -5.36 -4.89 -0.69
N ALA A 332 -5.07 -3.79 -1.37
CA ALA A 332 -6.03 -2.72 -1.61
C ALA A 332 -7.27 -3.22 -2.38
N TRP A 333 -7.06 -4.06 -3.41
CA TRP A 333 -8.14 -4.70 -4.17
C TRP A 333 -8.96 -5.67 -3.32
N ASN A 334 -8.32 -6.47 -2.45
CA ASN A 334 -9.01 -7.37 -1.55
C ASN A 334 -9.89 -6.61 -0.54
N ASP A 335 -9.40 -5.49 0.01
CA ASP A 335 -10.19 -4.65 0.90
C ASP A 335 -11.40 -4.02 0.18
N TYR A 336 -11.21 -3.54 -1.05
CA TYR A 336 -12.31 -3.02 -1.85
C TYR A 336 -13.38 -4.07 -2.12
N ARG A 337 -12.99 -5.29 -2.52
CA ARG A 337 -13.94 -6.40 -2.72
C ARG A 337 -14.67 -6.80 -1.45
N ARG A 338 -13.99 -6.73 -0.30
CA ARG A 338 -14.54 -7.11 0.99
C ARG A 338 -15.50 -6.07 1.56
N LEU A 339 -15.18 -4.78 1.43
CA LEU A 339 -15.84 -3.69 2.16
C LEU A 339 -16.50 -2.64 1.25
N GLY A 340 -16.21 -2.62 -0.04
CA GLY A 340 -16.58 -1.53 -0.93
C GLY A 340 -15.92 -0.20 -0.56
N MET A 341 -14.72 -0.27 0.04
CA MET A 341 -13.93 0.87 0.51
C MET A 341 -12.48 0.73 0.02
N PRO A 342 -11.75 1.87 -0.18
CA PRO A 342 -12.22 3.26 -0.08
C PRO A 342 -13.24 3.61 -1.19
N SER A 343 -13.76 4.85 -1.17
CA SER A 343 -14.57 5.33 -2.27
C SER A 343 -13.73 5.43 -3.53
N LEU A 344 -14.19 4.79 -4.59
CA LEU A 344 -13.58 4.82 -5.92
C LEU A 344 -14.65 5.22 -6.93
N ASP A 345 -14.25 5.88 -8.01
CA ASP A 345 -15.13 6.11 -9.16
C ASP A 345 -15.40 4.79 -9.89
N PRO A 346 -16.58 4.59 -10.45
CA PRO A 346 -16.94 3.38 -11.20
C PRO A 346 -16.12 3.22 -12.48
#